data_85c0dac1dec5db7e639cb7f4436713f5
#
_entry.id   85c0dac1dec5db7e639cb7f4436713f5
#
_cell.length_a   1.000
_cell.length_b   1.000
_cell.length_c   1.000
_cell.angle_alpha   90.00
_cell.angle_beta   90.00
_cell.angle_gamma   90.00
#
_symmetry.space_group_name_H-M   'P 1'
#
loop_
_entity.id
_entity.type
_entity.pdbx_description
1 polymer ?
#
loop_
_entity_poly.entity_id
_entity_poly.type
_entity_poly.pdbx_seq_one_letter_code
_entity_poly.pdbx_strand_id
1 'polypeptide(L)'
;MKHLFCIGLTLLCLACASDPQKEMEKKIIGEWCNPYTYESTGELKGFSFKKGGVCEAINIPSLDLKTWSIQEGYLLIKGFSLEEDGKKEVYETKEKIDLLNADTLCVVAHEANPRLVFLYLNAKIIKERVRVDTMSHE
;
A
#
# COMPACT_ATOMS: atom_id res chain seq x y z
N MET A 1 18.18 -47.30 -44.12
CA MET A 1 18.74 -46.46 -43.03
C MET A 1 17.63 -45.63 -42.46
N LYS A 2 17.20 -45.95 -41.27
CA LYS A 2 16.14 -45.25 -40.59
C LYS A 2 16.82 -44.24 -39.65
N HIS A 3 16.73 -42.99 -39.97
CA HIS A 3 17.12 -41.92 -39.03
C HIS A 3 15.98 -41.70 -38.04
N LEU A 4 16.16 -42.19 -36.83
CA LEU A 4 15.31 -41.85 -35.72
C LEU A 4 15.60 -40.39 -35.33
N PHE A 5 14.73 -39.48 -35.68
CA PHE A 5 14.70 -38.14 -35.15
C PHE A 5 14.09 -38.23 -33.74
N CYS A 6 14.92 -38.30 -32.71
CA CYS A 6 14.47 -38.01 -31.36
C CYS A 6 14.22 -36.52 -31.28
N ILE A 7 12.96 -36.11 -31.49
CA ILE A 7 12.50 -34.79 -31.11
C ILE A 7 12.43 -34.78 -29.59
N GLY A 8 13.52 -34.31 -28.98
CA GLY A 8 13.54 -33.98 -27.58
C GLY A 8 12.49 -32.89 -27.33
N LEU A 9 11.36 -33.30 -26.81
CA LEU A 9 10.35 -32.40 -26.26
C LEU A 9 10.96 -31.77 -25.00
N THR A 10 11.69 -30.70 -25.18
CA THR A 10 12.07 -29.83 -24.06
C THR A 10 10.79 -29.22 -23.53
N LEU A 11 10.26 -29.88 -22.52
CA LEU A 11 9.22 -29.30 -21.66
C LEU A 11 9.85 -28.05 -21.03
N LEU A 12 9.65 -26.90 -21.64
CA LEU A 12 9.85 -25.62 -20.97
C LEU A 12 8.84 -25.58 -19.83
N CYS A 13 9.28 -26.05 -18.66
CA CYS A 13 8.65 -25.65 -17.42
C CYS A 13 8.83 -24.13 -17.33
N LEU A 14 7.90 -23.38 -17.88
CA LEU A 14 7.65 -22.03 -17.47
C LEU A 14 7.25 -22.10 -16.00
N ALA A 15 8.27 -22.16 -15.13
CA ALA A 15 8.07 -21.83 -13.74
C ALA A 15 7.40 -20.47 -13.74
N CYS A 16 6.13 -20.43 -13.36
CA CYS A 16 5.44 -19.20 -13.05
C CYS A 16 6.11 -18.61 -11.81
N ALA A 17 7.29 -17.98 -12.02
CA ALA A 17 7.86 -17.12 -11.01
C ALA A 17 6.88 -15.96 -10.87
N SER A 18 6.17 -15.90 -9.72
CA SER A 18 5.32 -14.77 -9.40
C SER A 18 6.18 -13.52 -9.41
N ASP A 19 5.80 -12.53 -10.20
CA ASP A 19 6.45 -11.23 -10.25
C ASP A 19 6.32 -10.57 -8.87
N PRO A 20 7.43 -10.28 -8.14
CA PRO A 20 7.37 -9.69 -6.81
C PRO A 20 6.60 -8.37 -6.78
N GLN A 21 6.67 -7.57 -7.84
CA GLN A 21 5.93 -6.32 -7.96
C GLN A 21 4.42 -6.56 -8.00
N LYS A 22 3.96 -7.51 -8.80
CA LYS A 22 2.54 -7.87 -8.89
C LYS A 22 1.99 -8.43 -7.58
N GLU A 23 2.79 -9.17 -6.84
CA GLU A 23 2.42 -9.65 -5.52
C GLU A 23 2.26 -8.51 -4.52
N MET A 24 3.14 -7.53 -4.53
CA MET A 24 3.02 -6.33 -3.70
C MET A 24 1.78 -5.51 -4.10
N GLU A 25 1.51 -5.34 -5.38
CA GLU A 25 0.34 -4.63 -5.89
C GLU A 25 -0.98 -5.28 -5.43
N LYS A 26 -1.04 -6.61 -5.39
CA LYS A 26 -2.20 -7.33 -4.85
C LYS A 26 -2.36 -7.15 -3.34
N LYS A 27 -1.26 -7.22 -2.59
CA LYS A 27 -1.27 -7.11 -1.13
C LYS A 27 -1.63 -5.72 -0.63
N ILE A 28 -1.27 -4.67 -1.37
CA ILE A 28 -1.52 -3.29 -0.95
C ILE A 28 -2.97 -2.86 -1.17
N ILE A 29 -3.72 -3.53 -2.02
CA ILE A 29 -5.13 -3.17 -2.25
C ILE A 29 -5.92 -3.28 -0.94
N GLY A 30 -6.53 -2.17 -0.54
CA GLY A 30 -7.27 -2.06 0.70
C GLY A 30 -7.13 -0.70 1.37
N GLU A 31 -7.59 -0.62 2.59
CA GLU A 31 -7.55 0.60 3.42
C GLU A 31 -6.45 0.47 4.48
N TRP A 32 -5.56 1.44 4.50
CA TRP A 32 -4.41 1.50 5.39
C TRP A 32 -4.43 2.78 6.21
N CYS A 33 -4.54 2.64 7.52
CA CYS A 33 -4.74 3.77 8.41
C CYS A 33 -3.66 3.84 9.50
N ASN A 34 -3.40 5.05 9.96
CA ASN A 34 -2.47 5.29 11.05
C ASN A 34 -3.12 4.87 12.39
N PRO A 35 -2.55 3.88 13.11
CA PRO A 35 -3.12 3.41 14.35
C PRO A 35 -3.04 4.46 15.47
N TYR A 36 -2.01 5.25 15.52
CA TYR A 36 -1.83 6.29 16.55
C TYR A 36 -2.84 7.43 16.42
N THR A 37 -3.18 7.81 15.19
CA THR A 37 -4.25 8.79 14.95
C THR A 37 -5.59 8.27 15.43
N TYR A 38 -5.85 6.98 15.19
CA TYR A 38 -7.08 6.36 15.66
C TYR A 38 -7.17 6.32 17.20
N GLU A 39 -6.08 5.95 17.87
CA GLU A 39 -6.01 5.95 19.34
C GLU A 39 -6.26 7.35 19.93
N SER A 40 -5.76 8.39 19.29
CA SER A 40 -5.87 9.76 19.79
C SER A 40 -7.18 10.47 19.44
N THR A 41 -7.79 10.16 18.31
CA THR A 41 -8.97 10.90 17.77
C THR A 41 -10.23 10.05 17.61
N GLY A 42 -10.11 8.71 17.61
CA GLY A 42 -11.20 7.79 17.24
C GLY A 42 -11.53 7.74 15.76
N GLU A 43 -10.80 8.47 14.93
CA GLU A 43 -11.02 8.53 13.48
C GLU A 43 -9.96 7.73 12.71
N LEU A 44 -10.42 6.95 11.73
CA LEU A 44 -9.53 6.32 10.77
C LEU A 44 -9.02 7.37 9.78
N LYS A 45 -7.69 7.53 9.70
CA LYS A 45 -7.02 8.40 8.71
C LYS A 45 -5.93 7.63 7.99
N GLY A 46 -5.92 7.72 6.68
CA GLY A 46 -4.95 7.02 5.85
C GLY A 46 -5.28 7.02 4.38
N PHE A 47 -5.03 5.88 3.73
CA PHE A 47 -5.12 5.72 2.30
C PHE A 47 -5.95 4.51 1.92
N SER A 48 -6.71 4.64 0.85
CA SER A 48 -7.41 3.55 0.18
C SER A 48 -6.75 3.31 -1.19
N PHE A 49 -6.15 2.14 -1.35
CA PHE A 49 -5.56 1.70 -2.62
C PHE A 49 -6.52 0.75 -3.32
N LYS A 50 -6.96 1.13 -4.50
CA LYS A 50 -7.91 0.37 -5.30
C LYS A 50 -7.25 -0.23 -6.54
N LYS A 51 -7.84 -1.29 -7.07
CA LYS A 51 -7.42 -1.86 -8.35
C LYS A 51 -7.37 -0.80 -9.45
N GLY A 52 -6.45 -0.96 -10.40
CA GLY A 52 -6.29 -0.02 -11.49
C GLY A 52 -5.50 1.24 -11.14
N GLY A 53 -4.81 1.24 -9.99
CA GLY A 53 -3.95 2.35 -9.58
C GLY A 53 -4.70 3.57 -9.06
N VAL A 54 -5.92 3.43 -8.60
CA VAL A 54 -6.71 4.51 -8.00
C VAL A 54 -6.41 4.62 -6.51
N CYS A 55 -6.16 5.82 -6.02
CA CYS A 55 -5.91 6.13 -4.62
C CYS A 55 -6.86 7.19 -4.11
N GLU A 56 -7.36 7.00 -2.90
CA GLU A 56 -8.18 7.98 -2.20
C GLU A 56 -7.65 8.17 -0.78
N ALA A 57 -7.75 9.40 -0.28
CA ALA A 57 -7.48 9.70 1.13
C ALA A 57 -8.69 9.31 1.99
N ILE A 58 -8.41 8.79 3.18
CA ILE A 58 -9.45 8.47 4.18
C ILE A 58 -9.38 9.53 5.27
N ASN A 59 -10.44 10.33 5.40
CA ASN A 59 -10.58 11.38 6.42
C ASN A 59 -9.38 12.36 6.49
N ILE A 60 -8.83 12.71 5.35
CA ILE A 60 -7.79 13.75 5.22
C ILE A 60 -8.29 14.78 4.20
N PRO A 61 -9.06 15.79 4.63
CA PRO A 61 -9.70 16.76 3.72
C PRO A 61 -8.72 17.60 2.90
N SER A 62 -7.50 17.75 3.39
CA SER A 62 -6.42 18.48 2.70
C SER A 62 -5.76 17.72 1.54
N LEU A 63 -6.14 16.48 1.30
CA LEU A 63 -5.59 15.64 0.23
C LEU A 63 -6.68 15.19 -0.74
N ASP A 64 -6.44 15.44 -2.01
CA ASP A 64 -7.23 14.91 -3.13
C ASP A 64 -6.33 13.95 -3.93
N LEU A 65 -6.23 12.71 -3.46
CA LEU A 65 -5.38 11.70 -4.06
C LEU A 65 -6.02 11.10 -5.31
N LYS A 66 -5.23 10.75 -6.30
CA LYS A 66 -5.69 10.24 -7.60
C LYS A 66 -5.16 8.86 -7.91
N THR A 67 -3.86 8.67 -7.84
CA THR A 67 -3.21 7.45 -8.31
C THR A 67 -2.17 6.92 -7.36
N TRP A 68 -1.98 5.61 -7.42
CA TRP A 68 -0.87 4.92 -6.79
C TRP A 68 -0.20 3.96 -7.78
N SER A 69 1.06 3.68 -7.56
CA SER A 69 1.80 2.62 -8.25
C SER A 69 2.93 2.10 -7.36
N ILE A 70 3.40 0.91 -7.65
CA ILE A 70 4.61 0.34 -7.04
C ILE A 70 5.66 0.18 -8.14
N GLN A 71 6.82 0.75 -7.93
CA GLN A 71 7.95 0.69 -8.86
C GLN A 71 9.23 0.41 -8.08
N GLU A 72 9.87 -0.72 -8.40
CA GLU A 72 11.14 -1.12 -7.77
C GLU A 72 11.11 -1.13 -6.23
N GLY A 73 9.99 -1.55 -5.64
CA GLY A 73 9.79 -1.58 -4.20
C GLY A 73 9.41 -0.23 -3.57
N TYR A 74 9.20 0.80 -4.36
CA TYR A 74 8.71 2.11 -3.91
C TYR A 74 7.22 2.28 -4.18
N LEU A 75 6.52 2.80 -3.19
CA LEU A 75 5.13 3.25 -3.32
C LEU A 75 5.11 4.71 -3.78
N LEU A 76 4.51 4.95 -4.93
CA LEU A 76 4.28 6.28 -5.48
C LEU A 76 2.81 6.63 -5.32
N ILE A 77 2.54 7.77 -4.70
CA ILE A 77 1.19 8.32 -4.55
C ILE A 77 1.18 9.70 -5.20
N LYS A 78 0.20 9.94 -6.04
CA LYS A 78 0.01 11.22 -6.73
C LYS A 78 -1.40 11.75 -6.56
N GLY A 79 -1.48 13.06 -6.48
CA GLY A 79 -2.73 13.79 -6.37
C GLY A 79 -2.47 15.26 -6.14
N PHE A 80 -3.29 15.86 -5.30
CA PHE A 80 -3.21 17.27 -4.96
C PHE A 80 -3.34 17.47 -3.46
N SER A 81 -2.64 18.44 -2.93
CA SER A 81 -2.94 19.03 -1.62
C SER A 81 -3.85 20.25 -1.80
N LEU A 82 -4.76 20.43 -0.86
CA LEU A 82 -5.72 21.53 -0.85
C LEU A 82 -5.28 22.54 0.20
N GLU A 83 -4.94 23.74 -0.26
CA GLU A 83 -4.61 24.86 0.62
C GLU A 83 -5.88 25.51 1.21
N GLU A 84 -5.72 26.26 2.31
CA GLU A 84 -6.84 26.94 2.97
C GLU A 84 -7.58 27.94 2.06
N ASP A 85 -6.86 28.53 1.10
CA ASP A 85 -7.42 29.45 0.10
C ASP A 85 -8.11 28.75 -1.08
N GLY A 86 -8.22 27.43 -1.05
CA GLY A 86 -8.81 26.60 -2.11
C GLY A 86 -7.88 26.29 -3.27
N LYS A 87 -6.63 26.74 -3.24
CA LYS A 87 -5.62 26.37 -4.25
C LYS A 87 -5.23 24.93 -4.10
N LYS A 88 -4.99 24.28 -5.24
CA LYS A 88 -4.46 22.93 -5.32
C LYS A 88 -2.97 22.96 -5.68
N GLU A 89 -2.16 22.28 -4.91
CA GLU A 89 -0.77 22.03 -5.23
C GLU A 89 -0.56 20.55 -5.59
N VAL A 90 0.39 20.27 -6.46
CA VAL A 90 0.75 18.89 -6.81
C VAL A 90 1.28 18.18 -5.58
N TYR A 91 0.71 17.04 -5.27
CA TYR A 91 1.14 16.15 -4.21
C TYR A 91 1.72 14.87 -4.83
N GLU A 92 2.97 14.60 -4.55
CA GLU A 92 3.64 13.38 -4.97
C GLU A 92 4.51 12.86 -3.83
N THR A 93 4.38 11.56 -3.53
CA THR A 93 5.27 10.88 -2.60
C THR A 93 5.87 9.65 -3.25
N LYS A 94 7.12 9.38 -2.89
CA LYS A 94 7.85 8.17 -3.26
C LYS A 94 8.52 7.64 -2.01
N GLU A 95 7.99 6.53 -1.50
CA GLU A 95 8.43 5.96 -0.23
C GLU A 95 8.76 4.48 -0.42
N LYS A 96 9.86 4.04 0.16
CA LYS A 96 10.23 2.63 0.09
C LYS A 96 9.32 1.80 0.96
N ILE A 97 8.78 0.72 0.39
CA ILE A 97 8.05 -0.28 1.15
C ILE A 97 9.06 -1.15 1.90
N ASP A 98 9.04 -1.06 3.23
CA ASP A 98 9.91 -1.82 4.12
C ASP A 98 9.24 -3.11 4.60
N LEU A 99 7.93 -3.07 4.82
CA LEU A 99 7.11 -4.22 5.19
C LEU A 99 5.72 -4.10 4.58
N LEU A 100 5.24 -5.16 3.97
CA LEU A 100 3.87 -5.28 3.49
C LEU A 100 3.38 -6.71 3.67
N ASN A 101 2.39 -6.88 4.52
CA ASN A 101 1.65 -8.13 4.72
C ASN A 101 0.15 -7.85 4.85
N ALA A 102 -0.67 -8.83 5.22
CA ALA A 102 -2.11 -8.67 5.31
C ALA A 102 -2.55 -7.59 6.33
N ASP A 103 -1.76 -7.34 7.36
CA ASP A 103 -2.12 -6.49 8.50
C ASP A 103 -1.38 -5.16 8.52
N THR A 104 -0.16 -5.12 7.99
CA THR A 104 0.79 -4.02 8.19
C THR A 104 1.40 -3.55 6.88
N LEU A 105 1.44 -2.24 6.71
CA LEU A 105 2.23 -1.52 5.70
C LEU A 105 3.19 -0.58 6.41
N CYS A 106 4.47 -0.77 6.20
CA CYS A 106 5.52 0.12 6.68
C CYS A 106 6.26 0.72 5.50
N VAL A 107 6.29 2.03 5.42
CA VAL A 107 7.01 2.77 4.37
C VAL A 107 8.01 3.74 4.96
N VAL A 108 9.05 4.02 4.21
CA VAL A 108 10.17 4.85 4.64
C VAL A 108 10.42 5.96 3.63
N ALA A 109 10.37 7.20 4.09
CA ALA A 109 10.75 8.37 3.32
C ALA A 109 12.27 8.52 3.34
N HIS A 110 12.94 8.06 2.28
CA HIS A 110 14.39 8.04 2.20
C HIS A 110 15.03 9.43 2.05
N GLU A 111 14.32 10.34 1.43
CA GLU A 111 14.82 11.70 1.15
C GLU A 111 14.70 12.62 2.37
N ALA A 112 13.97 12.21 3.40
CA ALA A 112 13.85 12.95 4.64
C ALA A 112 15.10 12.77 5.51
N ASN A 113 15.54 13.86 6.15
CA ASN A 113 16.61 13.84 7.14
C ASN A 113 16.13 14.50 8.45
N PRO A 114 15.90 13.74 9.56
CA PRO A 114 16.15 12.29 9.70
C PRO A 114 15.18 11.43 8.89
N ARG A 115 15.56 10.18 8.64
CA ARG A 115 14.77 9.18 7.95
C ARG A 115 13.45 8.95 8.68
N LEU A 116 12.33 9.17 8.00
CA LEU A 116 10.99 9.00 8.54
C LEU A 116 10.41 7.64 8.19
N VAL A 117 9.85 6.98 9.19
CA VAL A 117 9.18 5.70 9.06
C VAL A 117 7.70 5.90 9.36
N PHE A 118 6.84 5.47 8.44
CA PHE A 118 5.38 5.53 8.60
C PHE A 118 4.82 4.12 8.72
N LEU A 119 4.06 3.90 9.78
CA LEU A 119 3.37 2.65 10.05
C LEU A 119 1.88 2.81 9.80
N TYR A 120 1.34 1.91 9.00
CA TYR A 120 -0.09 1.79 8.75
C TYR A 120 -0.55 0.37 9.05
N LEU A 121 -1.73 0.24 9.61
CA LEU A 121 -2.42 -1.04 9.77
C LEU A 121 -3.63 -1.10 8.85
N ASN A 122 -3.98 -2.30 8.43
CA ASN A 122 -5.24 -2.51 7.73
C ASN A 122 -6.40 -2.01 8.61
N ALA A 123 -7.30 -1.23 8.03
CA ALA A 123 -8.41 -0.62 8.78
C ALA A 123 -9.29 -1.62 9.52
N LYS A 124 -9.44 -2.84 8.98
CA LYS A 124 -10.18 -3.92 9.65
C LYS A 124 -9.52 -4.32 10.97
N ILE A 125 -8.19 -4.41 10.99
CA ILE A 125 -7.43 -4.77 12.19
C ILE A 125 -7.58 -3.71 13.30
N ILE A 126 -7.56 -2.44 12.93
CA ILE A 126 -7.77 -1.35 13.89
C ILE A 126 -9.16 -1.46 14.52
N LYS A 127 -10.20 -1.65 13.72
CA LYS A 127 -11.59 -1.80 14.18
C LYS A 127 -11.77 -3.02 15.09
N GLU A 128 -11.14 -4.15 14.77
CA GLU A 128 -11.22 -5.36 15.57
C GLU A 128 -10.55 -5.20 16.94
N ARG A 129 -9.38 -4.57 17.01
CA ARG A 129 -8.68 -4.32 18.29
C ARG A 129 -9.54 -3.51 19.25
N VAL A 130 -10.14 -2.43 18.78
CA VAL A 130 -11.01 -1.59 19.59
C VAL A 130 -12.24 -2.34 20.11
N ARG A 131 -12.82 -3.21 19.30
CA ARG A 131 -13.96 -4.03 19.71
C ARG A 131 -13.61 -5.00 20.85
N VAL A 132 -12.40 -5.54 20.82
CA VAL A 132 -11.91 -6.44 21.88
C VAL A 132 -11.67 -5.67 23.18
N ASP A 133 -11.06 -4.50 23.11
CA ASP A 133 -10.76 -3.67 24.27
C ASP A 133 -12.05 -3.18 24.97
N THR A 134 -13.09 -2.82 24.20
CA THR A 134 -14.39 -2.46 24.77
C THR A 134 -15.12 -3.61 25.45
N MET A 135 -14.93 -4.84 24.97
CA MET A 135 -15.54 -6.03 25.59
C MET A 135 -14.81 -6.50 26.86
N SER A 136 -13.55 -6.15 27.04
CA SER A 136 -12.76 -6.54 28.22
C SER A 136 -12.97 -5.62 29.44
N HIS A 137 -13.71 -4.52 29.29
CA HIS A 137 -14.03 -3.56 30.35
C HIS A 137 -15.49 -3.63 30.83
N GLU A 138 -16.27 -4.59 30.33
CA GLU A 138 -17.57 -4.97 30.88
C GLU A 138 -17.43 -6.22 31.76
#